data_3ca79bcd3c9b99e70d9977c26652e2e9
#
_entry.id   3ca79bcd3c9b99e70d9977c26652e2e9
#
_cell.length_a   1.000
_cell.length_b   1.000
_cell.length_c   1.000
_cell.angle_alpha   90.00
_cell.angle_beta   90.00
_cell.angle_gamma   90.00
#
_symmetry.space_group_name_H-M   'P 1'
#
loop_
_entity.id
_entity.type
_entity.pdbx_description
1 polymer ?
#
loop_
_entity_poly.entity_id
_entity_poly.type
_entity_poly.pdbx_seq_one_letter_code
_entity_poly.pdbx_strand_id
1 'polypeptide(L)'
;MTDLEKIIKAIKSDSQNQNYTENGIDPLFAAPKTARINIVGQAPGLKTQEARLYWKDKSGVRLRQWLGVDEETFYHSGKFAVLPLDFYYPGKGKSGDLPPRKGFAEKWHPLILKEMPNVQLTLLVGQYAQKYYLGSSAHKNLTETVKTYKDYLPDYLPLVHPSPRNQIWLKKNPWFEKDLIVDLQKIVADILKD
;
A
#
# COMPACT_ATOMS: atom_id res chain seq x y z
N MET A 1 -13.84 5.60 -22.56
CA MET A 1 -13.65 4.86 -21.30
C MET A 1 -12.25 4.25 -21.33
N THR A 2 -11.38 4.66 -20.42
CA THR A 2 -10.02 4.12 -20.25
C THR A 2 -10.06 2.66 -19.79
N ASP A 3 -8.95 1.92 -19.94
CA ASP A 3 -8.92 0.53 -19.47
C ASP A 3 -9.04 0.46 -17.94
N LEU A 4 -8.48 1.43 -17.20
CA LEU A 4 -8.67 1.56 -15.76
C LEU A 4 -10.16 1.76 -15.39
N GLU A 5 -10.90 2.60 -16.12
CA GLU A 5 -12.34 2.77 -15.90
C GLU A 5 -13.14 1.48 -16.13
N LYS A 6 -12.74 0.68 -17.14
CA LYS A 6 -13.35 -0.64 -17.38
C LYS A 6 -13.07 -1.59 -16.20
N ILE A 7 -11.84 -1.58 -15.68
CA ILE A 7 -11.46 -2.39 -14.53
C ILE A 7 -12.28 -1.97 -13.29
N ILE A 8 -12.39 -0.67 -13.01
CA ILE A 8 -13.21 -0.14 -11.89
C ILE A 8 -14.66 -0.59 -12.03
N LYS A 9 -15.22 -0.50 -13.23
CA LYS A 9 -16.60 -0.99 -13.50
C LYS A 9 -16.72 -2.49 -13.25
N ALA A 10 -15.75 -3.29 -13.67
CA ALA A 10 -15.71 -4.72 -13.43
C ALA A 10 -15.62 -5.05 -11.93
N ILE A 11 -14.77 -4.32 -11.16
CA ILE A 11 -14.69 -4.46 -9.70
C ILE A 11 -16.06 -4.20 -9.06
N LYS A 12 -16.72 -3.10 -9.43
CA LYS A 12 -18.04 -2.73 -8.88
C LYS A 12 -19.15 -3.74 -9.24
N SER A 13 -19.04 -4.38 -10.39
CA SER A 13 -20.02 -5.38 -10.87
C SER A 13 -19.72 -6.80 -10.37
N ASP A 14 -18.60 -7.03 -9.72
CA ASP A 14 -18.25 -8.34 -9.17
C ASP A 14 -19.20 -8.70 -8.03
N SER A 15 -19.72 -9.93 -8.03
CA SER A 15 -20.65 -10.42 -7.02
C SER A 15 -20.09 -10.33 -5.59
N GLN A 16 -18.77 -10.46 -5.41
CA GLN A 16 -18.11 -10.29 -4.11
C GLN A 16 -18.17 -8.85 -3.59
N ASN A 17 -18.42 -7.87 -4.47
CA ASN A 17 -18.46 -6.44 -4.15
C ASN A 17 -19.88 -5.87 -4.19
N GLN A 18 -20.89 -6.68 -4.49
CA GLN A 18 -22.27 -6.25 -4.66
C GLN A 18 -22.79 -5.44 -3.47
N ASN A 19 -22.56 -5.93 -2.25
CA ASN A 19 -23.00 -5.23 -1.03
C ASN A 19 -22.38 -3.83 -0.90
N TYR A 20 -21.11 -3.65 -1.27
CA TYR A 20 -20.47 -2.33 -1.27
C TYR A 20 -21.10 -1.42 -2.33
N THR A 21 -21.26 -1.93 -3.53
CA THR A 21 -21.83 -1.18 -4.67
C THR A 21 -23.28 -0.74 -4.39
N GLU A 22 -24.11 -1.61 -3.85
CA GLU A 22 -25.50 -1.30 -3.46
C GLU A 22 -25.58 -0.25 -2.36
N ASN A 23 -24.58 -0.17 -1.48
CA ASN A 23 -24.48 0.86 -0.45
C ASN A 23 -23.72 2.13 -0.92
N GLY A 24 -23.43 2.26 -2.20
CA GLY A 24 -22.74 3.43 -2.75
C GLY A 24 -21.28 3.57 -2.34
N ILE A 25 -20.64 2.45 -1.96
CA ILE A 25 -19.24 2.40 -1.56
C ILE A 25 -18.40 2.02 -2.77
N ASP A 26 -17.56 2.94 -3.20
CA ASP A 26 -16.62 2.73 -4.30
C ASP A 26 -15.32 2.04 -3.84
N PRO A 27 -14.64 1.29 -4.73
CA PRO A 27 -13.33 0.73 -4.42
C PRO A 27 -12.32 1.86 -4.19
N LEU A 28 -11.57 1.79 -3.09
CA LEU A 28 -10.63 2.82 -2.70
C LEU A 28 -9.19 2.42 -3.03
N PHE A 29 -8.68 2.96 -4.12
CA PHE A 29 -7.28 2.86 -4.54
C PHE A 29 -6.92 4.04 -5.45
N ALA A 30 -5.62 4.23 -5.72
CA ALA A 30 -5.15 5.17 -6.71
C ALA A 30 -4.12 4.52 -7.64
N ALA A 31 -4.34 4.61 -8.93
CA ALA A 31 -3.50 4.00 -9.94
C ALA A 31 -3.24 4.98 -11.11
N PRO A 32 -2.60 6.14 -10.86
CA PRO A 32 -2.28 7.06 -11.94
C PRO A 32 -1.26 6.41 -12.89
N LYS A 33 -1.48 6.53 -14.20
CA LYS A 33 -0.59 5.97 -15.23
C LYS A 33 0.86 6.45 -15.10
N THR A 34 1.04 7.63 -14.52
CA THR A 34 2.35 8.25 -14.26
C THR A 34 3.01 7.81 -12.97
N ALA A 35 2.36 6.92 -12.18
CA ALA A 35 2.91 6.42 -10.95
C ALA A 35 4.28 5.77 -11.13
N ARG A 36 5.19 6.08 -10.23
CA ARG A 36 6.55 5.52 -10.17
C ARG A 36 6.77 4.71 -8.91
N ILE A 37 6.01 5.01 -7.87
CA ILE A 37 6.05 4.32 -6.57
C ILE A 37 4.64 3.81 -6.28
N ASN A 38 4.51 2.52 -6.04
CA ASN A 38 3.27 1.90 -5.62
C ASN A 38 3.33 1.55 -4.13
N ILE A 39 2.27 1.84 -3.39
CA ILE A 39 2.17 1.55 -1.96
C ILE A 39 1.09 0.51 -1.74
N VAL A 40 1.49 -0.66 -1.25
CA VAL A 40 0.59 -1.78 -0.97
C VAL A 40 0.43 -1.93 0.53
N GLY A 41 -0.78 -1.74 1.02
CA GLY A 41 -1.20 -2.01 2.39
C GLY A 41 -2.21 -3.16 2.45
N GLN A 42 -2.80 -3.37 3.62
CA GLN A 42 -3.76 -4.44 3.85
C GLN A 42 -5.12 -4.17 3.17
N ALA A 43 -5.80 -3.14 3.61
CA ALA A 43 -7.12 -2.69 3.17
C ALA A 43 -7.40 -1.31 3.78
N PRO A 44 -8.35 -0.52 3.25
CA PRO A 44 -8.78 0.69 3.94
C PRO A 44 -9.43 0.34 5.28
N GLY A 45 -9.15 1.10 6.34
CA GLY A 45 -9.92 1.07 7.57
C GLY A 45 -11.30 1.74 7.37
N LEU A 46 -12.23 1.53 8.30
CA LEU A 46 -13.59 2.10 8.18
C LEU A 46 -13.58 3.61 7.95
N LYS A 47 -12.85 4.36 8.78
CA LYS A 47 -12.74 5.82 8.66
C LYS A 47 -12.11 6.27 7.33
N THR A 48 -11.16 5.49 6.82
CA THR A 48 -10.51 5.74 5.53
C THR A 48 -11.51 5.54 4.38
N GLN A 49 -12.31 4.49 4.43
CA GLN A 49 -13.37 4.22 3.46
C GLN A 49 -14.45 5.31 3.49
N GLU A 50 -14.91 5.72 4.68
CA GLU A 50 -15.87 6.80 4.85
C GLU A 50 -15.36 8.15 4.34
N ALA A 51 -14.09 8.47 4.62
CA ALA A 51 -13.43 9.69 4.14
C ALA A 51 -13.08 9.64 2.64
N ARG A 52 -13.13 8.47 2.00
CA ARG A 52 -12.71 8.24 0.61
C ARG A 52 -11.30 8.75 0.29
N LEU A 53 -10.41 8.73 1.30
CA LEU A 53 -9.04 9.23 1.18
C LEU A 53 -8.08 8.38 2.02
N TYR A 54 -7.20 7.65 1.34
CA TYR A 54 -6.19 6.79 1.96
C TYR A 54 -5.06 7.64 2.59
N TRP A 55 -4.46 7.11 3.65
CA TRP A 55 -3.28 7.68 4.32
C TRP A 55 -3.45 9.14 4.81
N LYS A 56 -4.69 9.53 5.18
CA LYS A 56 -4.96 10.88 5.72
C LYS A 56 -4.78 10.97 7.24
N ASP A 57 -4.74 9.85 7.93
CA ASP A 57 -4.60 9.74 9.38
C ASP A 57 -3.14 9.91 9.84
N LYS A 58 -2.90 9.71 11.14
CA LYS A 58 -1.55 9.78 11.75
C LYS A 58 -0.56 8.78 11.13
N SER A 59 -1.04 7.63 10.66
CA SER A 59 -0.20 6.67 9.94
C SER A 59 0.27 7.24 8.60
N GLY A 60 -0.60 7.94 7.89
CA GLY A 60 -0.27 8.59 6.63
C GLY A 60 0.72 9.74 6.80
N VAL A 61 0.58 10.53 7.86
CA VAL A 61 1.58 11.57 8.20
C VAL A 61 2.96 10.94 8.38
N ARG A 62 3.06 9.86 9.16
CA ARG A 62 4.32 9.15 9.37
C ARG A 62 4.85 8.51 8.08
N LEU A 63 3.97 7.92 7.25
CA LEU A 63 4.38 7.37 5.98
C LEU A 63 5.04 8.42 5.09
N ARG A 64 4.42 9.60 4.93
CA ARG A 64 5.01 10.70 4.16
C ARG A 64 6.35 11.18 4.73
N GLN A 65 6.49 11.23 6.06
CA GLN A 65 7.76 11.52 6.72
C GLN A 65 8.84 10.47 6.37
N TRP A 66 8.49 9.18 6.40
CA TRP A 66 9.41 8.11 6.00
C TRP A 66 9.80 8.20 4.52
N LEU A 67 8.87 8.61 3.66
CA LEU A 67 9.13 8.82 2.24
C LEU A 67 9.93 10.10 1.95
N GLY A 68 9.99 11.03 2.90
CA GLY A 68 10.63 12.33 2.72
C GLY A 68 9.86 13.24 1.77
N VAL A 69 8.53 13.12 1.70
CA VAL A 69 7.66 13.91 0.82
C VAL A 69 6.57 14.63 1.61
N ASP A 70 6.10 15.73 1.07
CA ASP A 70 4.96 16.48 1.59
C ASP A 70 3.61 15.92 1.09
N GLU A 71 2.52 16.48 1.59
CA GLU A 71 1.17 16.07 1.24
C GLU A 71 0.83 16.38 -0.22
N GLU A 72 1.29 17.51 -0.74
CA GLU A 72 1.10 17.93 -2.12
C GLU A 72 1.76 16.94 -3.09
N THR A 73 3.02 16.63 -2.87
CA THR A 73 3.74 15.62 -3.67
C THR A 73 3.07 14.25 -3.59
N PHE A 74 2.65 13.83 -2.40
CA PHE A 74 2.04 12.52 -2.22
C PHE A 74 0.72 12.35 -2.96
N TYR A 75 -0.19 13.33 -2.85
CA TYR A 75 -1.54 13.21 -3.42
C TYR A 75 -1.68 13.75 -4.83
N HIS A 76 -0.89 14.76 -5.21
CA HIS A 76 -1.16 15.55 -6.42
C HIS A 76 -0.07 15.47 -7.50
N SER A 77 1.09 14.89 -7.21
CA SER A 77 2.16 14.73 -8.23
C SER A 77 1.84 13.72 -9.32
N GLY A 78 0.90 12.79 -9.08
CA GLY A 78 0.67 11.64 -9.95
C GLY A 78 1.80 10.60 -9.94
N LYS A 79 2.79 10.75 -9.06
CA LYS A 79 3.94 9.83 -8.96
C LYS A 79 3.71 8.66 -8.01
N PHE A 80 2.68 8.74 -7.15
CA PHE A 80 2.34 7.71 -6.19
C PHE A 80 1.06 6.99 -6.57
N ALA A 81 1.11 5.65 -6.53
CA ALA A 81 -0.06 4.78 -6.53
C ALA A 81 -0.28 4.23 -5.12
N VAL A 82 -1.52 3.96 -4.78
CA VAL A 82 -1.92 3.28 -3.55
C VAL A 82 -2.84 2.14 -3.95
N LEU A 83 -2.34 0.92 -3.82
CA LEU A 83 -3.02 -0.29 -4.26
C LEU A 83 -3.08 -1.30 -3.10
N PRO A 84 -3.99 -1.14 -2.12
CA PRO A 84 -4.12 -2.08 -1.02
C PRO A 84 -4.58 -3.46 -1.49
N LEU A 85 -4.30 -4.52 -0.72
CA LEU A 85 -4.68 -5.89 -1.08
C LEU A 85 -6.19 -6.10 -1.18
N ASP A 86 -6.99 -5.29 -0.48
CA ASP A 86 -8.44 -5.17 -0.65
C ASP A 86 -8.79 -3.70 -0.81
N PHE A 87 -9.71 -3.38 -1.70
CA PHE A 87 -10.09 -1.98 -1.98
C PHE A 87 -11.27 -1.50 -1.13
N TYR A 88 -11.77 -2.36 -0.26
CA TYR A 88 -12.88 -2.08 0.62
C TYR A 88 -12.53 -2.43 2.06
N TYR A 89 -13.19 -1.78 3.00
CA TYR A 89 -13.08 -2.16 4.41
C TYR A 89 -13.67 -3.55 4.62
N PRO A 90 -12.86 -4.55 5.03
CA PRO A 90 -13.34 -5.94 5.09
C PRO A 90 -14.19 -6.25 6.32
N GLY A 91 -14.28 -5.31 7.27
CA GLY A 91 -15.02 -5.47 8.51
C GLY A 91 -14.13 -5.54 9.75
N LYS A 92 -14.77 -5.53 10.92
CA LYS A 92 -14.07 -5.59 12.22
C LYS A 92 -13.97 -7.05 12.69
N GLY A 93 -12.76 -7.46 13.07
CA GLY A 93 -12.49 -8.75 13.69
C GLY A 93 -12.45 -8.66 15.22
N LYS A 94 -12.08 -9.76 15.86
CA LYS A 94 -11.92 -9.84 17.33
C LYS A 94 -10.79 -8.93 17.83
N SER A 95 -9.74 -8.77 17.04
CA SER A 95 -8.57 -7.94 17.35
C SER A 95 -8.15 -7.15 16.12
N GLY A 96 -8.73 -5.96 15.93
CA GLY A 96 -8.50 -5.12 14.76
C GLY A 96 -9.41 -5.42 13.59
N ASP A 97 -9.05 -4.95 12.40
CA ASP A 97 -9.79 -5.19 11.18
C ASP A 97 -9.57 -6.62 10.65
N LEU A 98 -10.55 -7.13 9.94
CA LEU A 98 -10.42 -8.42 9.26
C LEU A 98 -9.29 -8.38 8.22
N PRO A 99 -8.67 -9.53 7.90
CA PRO A 99 -7.69 -9.60 6.82
C PRO A 99 -8.32 -9.23 5.47
N PRO A 100 -7.49 -8.85 4.48
CA PRO A 100 -7.97 -8.67 3.11
C PRO A 100 -8.61 -9.96 2.61
N ARG A 101 -9.66 -9.82 1.80
CA ARG A 101 -10.39 -10.98 1.27
C ARG A 101 -9.49 -11.85 0.40
N LYS A 102 -9.56 -13.14 0.62
CA LYS A 102 -8.77 -14.13 -0.13
C LYS A 102 -9.15 -14.10 -1.63
N GLY A 103 -8.13 -14.13 -2.50
CA GLY A 103 -8.33 -14.11 -3.95
C GLY A 103 -8.64 -12.73 -4.53
N PHE A 104 -8.82 -11.70 -3.69
CA PHE A 104 -9.15 -10.36 -4.18
C PHE A 104 -7.98 -9.70 -4.89
N ALA A 105 -6.82 -9.63 -4.25
CA ALA A 105 -5.62 -9.06 -4.86
C ALA A 105 -5.17 -9.86 -6.08
N GLU A 106 -5.22 -11.18 -6.02
CA GLU A 106 -4.87 -12.08 -7.12
C GLU A 106 -5.70 -11.81 -8.39
N LYS A 107 -6.96 -11.42 -8.21
CA LYS A 107 -7.87 -11.10 -9.31
C LYS A 107 -7.60 -9.72 -9.90
N TRP A 108 -7.40 -8.70 -9.06
CA TRP A 108 -7.45 -7.31 -9.48
C TRP A 108 -6.08 -6.64 -9.65
N HIS A 109 -5.09 -6.98 -8.82
CA HIS A 109 -3.77 -6.34 -8.89
C HIS A 109 -3.09 -6.50 -10.25
N PRO A 110 -3.05 -7.71 -10.88
CA PRO A 110 -2.38 -7.85 -12.16
C PRO A 110 -2.98 -6.98 -13.28
N LEU A 111 -4.30 -6.74 -13.23
CA LEU A 111 -4.98 -5.90 -14.21
C LEU A 111 -4.63 -4.42 -14.01
N ILE A 112 -4.64 -3.95 -12.75
CA ILE A 112 -4.36 -2.55 -12.42
C ILE A 112 -2.88 -2.22 -12.60
N LEU A 113 -1.97 -3.13 -12.24
CA LEU A 113 -0.54 -2.93 -12.41
C LEU A 113 -0.12 -2.71 -13.87
N LYS A 114 -0.83 -3.33 -14.84
CA LYS A 114 -0.61 -3.08 -16.27
C LYS A 114 -0.89 -1.63 -16.68
N GLU A 115 -1.80 -0.95 -15.97
CA GLU A 115 -2.12 0.45 -16.22
C GLU A 115 -1.08 1.42 -15.66
N MET A 116 -0.12 0.92 -14.87
CA MET A 116 0.95 1.69 -14.24
C MET A 116 2.35 1.22 -14.69
N PRO A 117 2.69 1.32 -15.99
CA PRO A 117 3.92 0.73 -16.54
C PRO A 117 5.21 1.39 -16.05
N ASN A 118 5.11 2.56 -15.40
CA ASN A 118 6.25 3.33 -14.94
C ASN A 118 6.61 3.08 -13.46
N VAL A 119 5.92 2.18 -12.78
CA VAL A 119 6.25 1.83 -11.39
C VAL A 119 7.64 1.19 -11.32
N GLN A 120 8.51 1.81 -10.55
CA GLN A 120 9.91 1.40 -10.33
C GLN A 120 10.11 0.75 -8.97
N LEU A 121 9.28 1.08 -7.98
CA LEU A 121 9.38 0.56 -6.62
C LEU A 121 7.98 0.31 -6.07
N THR A 122 7.78 -0.86 -5.46
CA THR A 122 6.59 -1.18 -4.69
C THR A 122 6.93 -1.30 -3.20
N LEU A 123 6.31 -0.46 -2.39
CA LEU A 123 6.42 -0.49 -0.93
C LEU A 123 5.41 -1.47 -0.35
N LEU A 124 5.89 -2.45 0.41
CA LEU A 124 5.08 -3.50 1.01
C LEU A 124 4.85 -3.20 2.49
N VAL A 125 3.75 -2.53 2.80
CA VAL A 125 3.43 -2.03 4.14
C VAL A 125 2.69 -3.09 4.96
N GLY A 126 3.40 -3.68 5.90
CA GLY A 126 2.86 -4.70 6.81
C GLY A 126 2.92 -6.13 6.27
N GLN A 127 2.58 -7.07 7.15
CA GLN A 127 2.79 -8.50 6.93
C GLN A 127 2.00 -9.07 5.74
N TYR A 128 0.76 -8.64 5.54
CA TYR A 128 -0.09 -9.15 4.46
C TYR A 128 0.47 -8.82 3.08
N ALA A 129 0.88 -7.56 2.86
CA ALA A 129 1.49 -7.12 1.61
C ALA A 129 2.80 -7.87 1.32
N GLN A 130 3.65 -8.02 2.34
CA GLN A 130 4.92 -8.75 2.24
C GLN A 130 4.69 -10.22 1.88
N LYS A 131 3.76 -10.88 2.57
CA LYS A 131 3.44 -12.29 2.31
C LYS A 131 2.89 -12.49 0.88
N TYR A 132 2.04 -11.60 0.43
CA TYR A 132 1.44 -11.70 -0.90
C TYR A 132 2.48 -11.51 -2.02
N TYR A 133 3.28 -10.44 -1.95
CA TYR A 133 4.22 -10.11 -3.03
C TYR A 133 5.53 -10.88 -2.98
N LEU A 134 6.06 -11.14 -1.79
CA LEU A 134 7.33 -11.84 -1.63
C LEU A 134 7.18 -13.36 -1.56
N GLY A 135 6.01 -13.88 -1.19
CA GLY A 135 5.74 -15.31 -1.11
C GLY A 135 6.78 -16.04 -0.26
N SER A 136 7.43 -17.05 -0.84
CA SER A 136 8.49 -17.83 -0.20
C SER A 136 9.80 -17.08 0.02
N SER A 137 10.00 -15.93 -0.62
CA SER A 137 11.16 -15.07 -0.40
C SER A 137 11.06 -14.24 0.88
N ALA A 138 9.87 -14.11 1.47
CA ALA A 138 9.70 -13.47 2.77
C ALA A 138 10.30 -14.32 3.87
N HIS A 139 10.95 -13.67 4.85
CA HIS A 139 11.44 -14.37 6.04
C HIS A 139 10.29 -14.81 6.96
N LYS A 140 10.63 -15.64 7.95
CA LYS A 140 9.67 -16.24 8.90
C LYS A 140 8.80 -15.21 9.62
N ASN A 141 9.32 -14.01 9.84
CA ASN A 141 8.61 -12.93 10.51
C ASN A 141 8.86 -11.57 9.84
N LEU A 142 7.97 -10.62 10.13
CA LEU A 142 8.01 -9.28 9.55
C LEU A 142 9.34 -8.55 9.84
N THR A 143 9.87 -8.66 11.04
CA THR A 143 11.09 -7.94 11.45
C THR A 143 12.29 -8.37 10.60
N GLU A 144 12.48 -9.67 10.41
CA GLU A 144 13.57 -10.20 9.58
C GLU A 144 13.39 -9.81 8.10
N THR A 145 12.15 -9.89 7.59
CA THR A 145 11.85 -9.47 6.22
C THR A 145 12.18 -7.98 6.01
N VAL A 146 11.78 -7.11 6.94
CA VAL A 146 12.07 -5.67 6.87
C VAL A 146 13.57 -5.39 7.04
N LYS A 147 14.26 -6.15 7.89
CA LYS A 147 15.69 -5.97 8.14
C LYS A 147 16.55 -6.29 6.91
N THR A 148 16.11 -7.25 6.09
CA THR A 148 16.80 -7.65 4.86
C THR A 148 16.25 -6.94 3.62
N TYR A 149 15.66 -5.74 3.76
CA TYR A 149 15.01 -5.00 2.66
C TYR A 149 15.85 -4.86 1.40
N LYS A 150 17.18 -4.82 1.51
CA LYS A 150 18.09 -4.70 0.37
C LYS A 150 18.03 -5.90 -0.59
N ASP A 151 17.64 -7.08 -0.08
CA ASP A 151 17.54 -8.29 -0.89
C ASP A 151 16.36 -8.24 -1.87
N TYR A 152 15.40 -7.34 -1.64
CA TYR A 152 14.20 -7.19 -2.46
C TYR A 152 14.24 -6.01 -3.44
N LEU A 153 15.28 -5.16 -3.31
CA LEU A 153 15.45 -4.03 -4.23
C LEU A 153 15.93 -4.51 -5.61
N PRO A 154 15.63 -3.77 -6.70
CA PRO A 154 14.93 -2.48 -6.72
C PRO A 154 13.40 -2.59 -6.71
N ASP A 155 12.81 -3.79 -6.87
CA ASP A 155 11.39 -3.97 -7.15
C ASP A 155 10.51 -3.74 -5.93
N TYR A 156 10.97 -4.22 -4.76
CA TYR A 156 10.18 -4.18 -3.51
C TYR A 156 10.99 -3.61 -2.35
N LEU A 157 10.29 -2.92 -1.45
CA LEU A 157 10.84 -2.51 -0.17
C LEU A 157 9.80 -2.76 0.93
N PRO A 158 10.04 -3.77 1.81
CA PRO A 158 9.14 -4.08 2.91
C PRO A 158 9.26 -3.06 4.04
N LEU A 159 8.11 -2.62 4.55
CA LEU A 159 8.00 -1.68 5.67
C LEU A 159 7.11 -2.26 6.78
N VAL A 160 7.40 -1.89 8.02
CA VAL A 160 6.41 -2.02 9.11
C VAL A 160 5.29 -1.01 8.87
N HIS A 161 4.07 -1.32 9.33
CA HIS A 161 2.96 -0.37 9.24
C HIS A 161 3.26 0.90 10.05
N PRO A 162 3.07 2.11 9.48
CA PRO A 162 3.41 3.38 10.14
C PRO A 162 2.44 3.79 11.26
N SER A 163 1.66 2.86 11.78
CA SER A 163 0.73 3.09 12.89
C SER A 163 1.46 3.57 14.14
N PRO A 164 0.87 4.51 14.89
CA PRO A 164 1.34 4.87 16.22
C PRO A 164 1.46 3.67 17.19
N ARG A 165 0.70 2.60 16.96
CA ARG A 165 0.77 1.35 17.74
C ARG A 165 2.12 0.65 17.64
N ASN A 166 2.88 0.89 16.58
CA ASN A 166 4.20 0.29 16.34
C ASN A 166 5.35 1.06 17.02
N GLN A 167 5.07 2.03 17.89
CA GLN A 167 6.10 2.80 18.57
C GLN A 167 7.06 1.94 19.41
N ILE A 168 6.56 0.88 20.05
CA ILE A 168 7.39 -0.06 20.82
C ILE A 168 8.32 -0.84 19.88
N TRP A 169 7.81 -1.28 18.74
CA TRP A 169 8.61 -1.96 17.72
C TRP A 169 9.73 -1.06 17.19
N LEU A 170 9.42 0.19 16.85
CA LEU A 170 10.41 1.18 16.39
C LEU A 170 11.52 1.41 17.42
N LYS A 171 11.17 1.54 18.72
CA LYS A 171 12.16 1.69 19.80
C LYS A 171 13.08 0.46 19.92
N LYS A 172 12.56 -0.74 19.68
CA LYS A 172 13.35 -1.99 19.72
C LYS A 172 14.18 -2.21 18.45
N ASN A 173 13.89 -1.51 17.37
CA ASN A 173 14.53 -1.66 16.08
C ASN A 173 15.04 -0.32 15.53
N PRO A 174 16.01 0.35 16.23
CA PRO A 174 16.47 1.69 15.85
C PRO A 174 17.14 1.73 14.46
N TRP A 175 17.63 0.61 13.96
CA TRP A 175 18.16 0.47 12.59
C TRP A 175 17.12 0.83 11.53
N PHE A 176 15.84 0.63 11.82
CA PHE A 176 14.78 0.93 10.86
C PHE A 176 14.78 2.41 10.45
N GLU A 177 14.80 3.33 11.42
CA GLU A 177 14.83 4.77 11.13
C GLU A 177 16.22 5.27 10.73
N LYS A 178 17.29 4.69 11.31
CA LYS A 178 18.68 5.12 11.06
C LYS A 178 19.23 4.67 9.71
N ASP A 179 18.85 3.49 9.25
CA ASP A 179 19.40 2.88 8.04
C ASP A 179 18.34 2.78 6.93
N LEU A 180 17.24 2.03 7.16
CA LEU A 180 16.24 1.75 6.13
C LEU A 180 15.54 3.03 5.68
N ILE A 181 15.06 3.86 6.60
CA ILE A 181 14.34 5.09 6.22
C ILE A 181 15.27 6.08 5.51
N VAL A 182 16.53 6.16 5.89
CA VAL A 182 17.52 7.00 5.20
C VAL A 182 17.72 6.53 3.75
N ASP A 183 17.86 5.22 3.56
CA ASP A 183 18.00 4.64 2.21
C ASP A 183 16.69 4.82 1.41
N LEU A 184 15.53 4.60 2.02
CA LEU A 184 14.22 4.81 1.38
C LEU A 184 14.07 6.25 0.87
N GLN A 185 14.40 7.25 1.70
CA GLN A 185 14.31 8.66 1.29
C GLN A 185 15.20 8.98 0.09
N LYS A 186 16.42 8.42 0.05
CA LYS A 186 17.31 8.56 -1.12
C LYS A 186 16.70 7.94 -2.37
N ILE A 187 16.21 6.70 -2.26
CA ILE A 187 15.58 5.97 -3.37
C ILE A 187 14.36 6.74 -3.90
N VAL A 188 13.48 7.20 -2.99
CA VAL A 188 12.30 8.00 -3.35
C VAL A 188 12.71 9.29 -4.06
N ALA A 189 13.67 10.04 -3.50
CA ALA A 189 14.16 11.27 -4.09
C ALA A 189 14.73 11.04 -5.50
N ASP A 190 15.45 9.96 -5.72
CA ASP A 190 16.01 9.63 -7.04
C ASP A 190 14.91 9.24 -8.04
N ILE A 191 13.93 8.44 -7.64
CA ILE A 191 12.78 8.07 -8.49
C ILE A 191 11.94 9.31 -8.87
N LEU A 192 11.81 10.29 -7.98
CA LEU A 192 10.99 11.48 -8.21
C LEU A 192 11.68 12.55 -9.08
N LYS A 193 13.01 12.51 -9.24
CA LYS A 193 13.77 13.45 -10.09
C LYS A 193 13.43 13.30 -11.58
N ASP A 194 13.12 12.10 -12.02
CA ASP A 194 12.78 11.80 -13.42
C ASP A 194 11.28 12.05 -13.71
#